data_9ac7c1542011a66ad81491325f766e53
#
_entry.id   9ac7c1542011a66ad81491325f766e53
#
_cell.length_a   1.000
_cell.length_b   1.000
_cell.length_c   1.000
_cell.angle_alpha   90.00
_cell.angle_beta   90.00
_cell.angle_gamma   90.00
#
_symmetry.space_group_name_H-M   'P 1'
#
loop_
_entity.id
_entity.type
_entity.pdbx_description
1 polymer ?
#
loop_
_entity_poly.entity_id
_entity_poly.type
_entity_poly.pdbx_seq_one_letter_code
_entity_poly.pdbx_strand_id
1 'polypeptide(L)'
;APVQEAHNRTPVLPGPDSHTAVYDIAAHTVYLPNGQRLEAHSGLGDKMDDPHFVKVRMRGPTPPNVYDLTLREEIFHGVRAIRLNPVDEDKMYGRAGMLAHTYMLGANGQSNGCVSFKDYQKFLSAYLKGQVDRLVVVARLADLPPRVAYERRGRGERYAAND
;
A
#
# COMPACT_ATOMS: atom_id res chain seq x y z
N ALA A 1 -23.30 -16.73 -15.75
CA ALA A 1 -22.38 -17.77 -15.32
C ALA A 1 -21.47 -17.24 -14.22
N PRO A 2 -21.05 -18.09 -13.26
CA PRO A 2 -20.22 -17.64 -12.12
C PRO A 2 -18.93 -16.94 -12.55
N VAL A 3 -18.30 -17.40 -13.63
CA VAL A 3 -17.05 -16.80 -14.12
C VAL A 3 -17.29 -15.38 -14.64
N GLN A 4 -18.38 -15.17 -15.36
CA GLN A 4 -18.74 -13.84 -15.85
C GLN A 4 -19.08 -12.90 -14.71
N GLU A 5 -19.79 -13.38 -13.71
CA GLU A 5 -20.13 -12.57 -12.54
C GLU A 5 -18.88 -12.11 -11.82
N ALA A 6 -17.88 -13.00 -11.68
CA ALA A 6 -16.62 -12.65 -11.04
C ALA A 6 -15.86 -11.58 -11.83
N HIS A 7 -15.86 -11.68 -13.16
CA HIS A 7 -15.18 -10.71 -14.01
C HIS A 7 -15.86 -9.35 -14.03
N ASN A 8 -17.19 -9.33 -13.90
CA ASN A 8 -17.97 -8.10 -13.96
C ASN A 8 -18.14 -7.45 -12.59
N ARG A 9 -17.67 -8.10 -11.54
CA ARG A 9 -17.82 -7.58 -10.18
C ARG A 9 -16.95 -6.36 -9.99
N THR A 10 -17.56 -5.23 -9.63
CA THR A 10 -16.85 -4.01 -9.30
C THR A 10 -16.09 -4.23 -8.00
N PRO A 11 -14.78 -3.89 -7.95
CA PRO A 11 -14.03 -3.97 -6.69
C PRO A 11 -14.66 -3.07 -5.62
N VAL A 12 -14.77 -3.59 -4.41
CA VAL A 12 -15.32 -2.85 -3.28
C VAL A 12 -14.16 -2.41 -2.38
N LEU A 13 -13.96 -1.10 -2.30
CA LEU A 13 -12.92 -0.53 -1.45
C LEU A 13 -13.33 -0.62 0.03
N PRO A 14 -12.34 -0.74 0.94
CA PRO A 14 -12.63 -0.72 2.37
C PRO A 14 -13.27 0.58 2.80
N GLY A 15 -14.28 0.49 3.67
CA GLY A 15 -14.95 1.66 4.22
C GLY A 15 -14.18 2.29 5.40
N PRO A 16 -14.75 3.38 5.99
CA PRO A 16 -14.06 4.12 7.05
C PRO A 16 -13.70 3.28 8.27
N ASP A 17 -14.52 2.32 8.62
CA ASP A 17 -14.30 1.49 9.82
C ASP A 17 -13.21 0.45 9.65
N SER A 18 -12.72 0.24 8.44
CA SER A 18 -11.69 -0.76 8.17
C SER A 18 -10.29 -0.31 8.56
N HIS A 19 -10.05 0.99 8.67
CA HIS A 19 -8.73 1.60 8.88
C HIS A 19 -7.72 1.15 7.82
N THR A 20 -8.19 0.81 6.62
CA THR A 20 -7.40 0.21 5.55
C THR A 20 -7.42 1.10 4.32
N ALA A 21 -6.22 1.46 3.84
CA ALA A 21 -6.04 2.12 2.56
C ALA A 21 -5.65 1.08 1.51
N VAL A 22 -5.87 1.40 0.23
CA VAL A 22 -5.53 0.52 -0.89
C VAL A 22 -4.66 1.29 -1.87
N TYR A 23 -3.52 0.69 -2.25
CA TYR A 23 -2.64 1.24 -3.26
C TYR A 23 -2.75 0.40 -4.54
N ASP A 24 -3.23 1.01 -5.61
CA ASP A 24 -3.26 0.44 -6.95
C ASP A 24 -2.01 0.90 -7.68
N ILE A 25 -1.07 -0.01 -7.92
CA ILE A 25 0.22 0.31 -8.53
C ILE A 25 0.01 0.87 -9.95
N ALA A 26 -0.74 0.17 -10.77
CA ALA A 26 -0.93 0.54 -12.18
C ALA A 26 -1.60 1.91 -12.33
N ALA A 27 -2.52 2.23 -11.44
CA ALA A 27 -3.23 3.51 -11.44
C ALA A 27 -2.48 4.59 -10.63
N HIS A 28 -1.35 4.27 -10.01
CA HIS A 28 -0.56 5.17 -9.15
C HIS A 28 -1.46 5.99 -8.21
N THR A 29 -2.37 5.29 -7.53
CA THR A 29 -3.36 5.90 -6.65
C THR A 29 -3.48 5.12 -5.35
N VAL A 30 -3.51 5.85 -4.23
CA VAL A 30 -3.84 5.30 -2.92
C VAL A 30 -5.24 5.78 -2.55
N TYR A 31 -6.11 4.84 -2.23
CA TYR A 31 -7.49 5.11 -1.80
C TYR A 31 -7.53 5.06 -0.27
N LEU A 32 -7.87 6.18 0.35
CA LEU A 32 -8.05 6.24 1.79
C LEU A 32 -9.44 5.72 2.18
N PRO A 33 -9.61 5.20 3.40
CA PRO A 33 -10.92 4.69 3.83
C PRO A 33 -12.01 5.75 3.88
N ASN A 34 -11.65 7.05 3.93
CA ASN A 34 -12.62 8.14 3.86
C ASN A 34 -13.04 8.51 2.45
N GLY A 35 -12.53 7.81 1.43
CA GLY A 35 -12.85 8.07 0.03
C GLY A 35 -11.88 8.99 -0.69
N GLN A 36 -10.94 9.62 -0.01
CA GLN A 36 -9.92 10.45 -0.67
C GLN A 36 -8.98 9.58 -1.50
N ARG A 37 -8.51 10.16 -2.60
CA ARG A 37 -7.52 9.53 -3.47
C ARG A 37 -6.25 10.36 -3.46
N LEU A 38 -5.12 9.69 -3.27
CA LEU A 38 -3.82 10.35 -3.25
C LEU A 38 -2.96 9.78 -4.37
N GLU A 39 -2.28 10.64 -5.11
CA GLU A 39 -1.31 10.18 -6.11
C GLU A 39 -0.10 9.60 -5.40
N ALA A 40 0.31 8.40 -5.79
CA ALA A 40 1.46 7.72 -5.23
C ALA A 40 2.13 6.87 -6.31
N HIS A 41 3.43 6.73 -6.20
CA HIS A 41 4.24 6.01 -7.18
C HIS A 41 5.22 5.10 -6.48
N SER A 42 5.71 4.09 -7.19
CA SER A 42 6.83 3.28 -6.72
C SER A 42 7.56 2.67 -7.91
N GLY A 43 8.84 2.35 -7.69
CA GLY A 43 9.68 1.84 -8.75
C GLY A 43 10.51 2.93 -9.42
N LEU A 44 11.49 2.51 -10.21
CA LEU A 44 12.53 3.36 -10.75
C LEU A 44 12.59 3.26 -12.26
N GLY A 45 12.72 4.41 -12.93
CA GLY A 45 12.90 4.49 -14.38
C GLY A 45 11.74 3.88 -15.14
N ASP A 46 12.05 3.02 -16.11
CA ASP A 46 11.06 2.36 -16.95
C ASP A 46 10.22 1.31 -16.20
N LYS A 47 10.60 0.97 -14.98
CA LYS A 47 9.86 0.03 -14.14
C LYS A 47 8.87 0.72 -13.20
N MET A 48 8.92 2.05 -13.14
CA MET A 48 8.05 2.84 -12.28
C MET A 48 6.58 2.57 -12.60
N ASP A 49 5.78 2.31 -11.57
CA ASP A 49 4.34 2.11 -11.67
C ASP A 49 3.90 0.94 -12.56
N ASP A 50 4.83 0.02 -12.86
CA ASP A 50 4.54 -1.15 -13.68
C ASP A 50 4.57 -2.40 -12.81
N PRO A 51 3.41 -3.02 -12.52
CA PRO A 51 3.36 -4.18 -11.64
C PRO A 51 4.07 -5.42 -12.19
N HIS A 52 4.44 -5.46 -13.47
CA HIS A 52 5.23 -6.56 -14.01
C HIS A 52 6.61 -6.67 -13.37
N PHE A 53 7.10 -5.61 -12.74
CA PHE A 53 8.46 -5.56 -12.20
C PHE A 53 8.52 -5.61 -10.67
N VAL A 54 7.45 -6.02 -10.00
CA VAL A 54 7.42 -6.03 -8.52
C VAL A 54 8.44 -6.98 -7.89
N LYS A 55 8.98 -7.93 -8.65
CA LYS A 55 10.01 -8.85 -8.15
C LYS A 55 11.43 -8.30 -8.27
N VAL A 56 11.61 -7.18 -8.97
CA VAL A 56 12.94 -6.64 -9.24
C VAL A 56 13.43 -5.82 -8.06
N ARG A 57 14.47 -6.31 -7.40
CA ARG A 57 15.02 -5.65 -6.20
C ARG A 57 15.58 -4.28 -6.57
N MET A 58 15.33 -3.29 -5.71
CA MET A 58 15.83 -1.92 -5.81
C MET A 58 15.31 -1.12 -7.00
N ARG A 59 14.51 -1.71 -7.89
CA ARG A 59 14.02 -1.03 -9.09
C ARG A 59 12.53 -1.17 -9.32
N GLY A 60 11.92 -2.25 -8.86
CA GLY A 60 10.50 -2.50 -9.08
C GLY A 60 9.62 -1.74 -8.11
N PRO A 61 8.31 -1.66 -8.42
CA PRO A 61 7.33 -1.10 -7.50
C PRO A 61 7.21 -1.91 -6.20
N THR A 62 6.45 -1.36 -5.26
CA THR A 62 6.14 -2.03 -4.00
C THR A 62 5.49 -3.39 -4.27
N PRO A 63 5.97 -4.49 -3.67
CA PRO A 63 5.33 -5.79 -3.87
C PRO A 63 3.87 -5.81 -3.38
N PRO A 64 2.95 -6.40 -4.14
CA PRO A 64 1.59 -6.62 -3.66
C PRO A 64 1.59 -7.44 -2.38
N ASN A 65 0.90 -6.94 -1.36
CA ASN A 65 0.84 -7.55 -0.03
C ASN A 65 -0.14 -6.76 0.82
N VAL A 66 -0.41 -7.25 2.00
CA VAL A 66 -1.06 -6.48 3.05
C VAL A 66 0.04 -6.03 4.00
N TYR A 67 0.10 -4.73 4.27
CA TYR A 67 1.13 -4.16 5.13
C TYR A 67 0.50 -3.52 6.35
N ASP A 68 0.96 -3.93 7.54
CA ASP A 68 0.64 -3.21 8.77
C ASP A 68 1.56 -2.00 8.87
N LEU A 69 1.01 -0.86 9.25
CA LEU A 69 1.73 0.40 9.24
C LEU A 69 2.21 0.76 10.65
N THR A 70 3.48 1.15 10.73
CA THR A 70 4.04 1.71 11.97
C THR A 70 4.92 2.91 11.62
N LEU A 71 5.00 3.88 12.51
CA LEU A 71 5.86 5.03 12.29
C LEU A 71 7.32 4.58 12.39
N ARG A 72 8.16 5.01 11.44
CA ARG A 72 9.58 4.72 11.52
C ARG A 72 10.17 5.47 12.71
N GLU A 73 11.05 4.82 13.47
CA GLU A 73 11.56 5.34 14.74
C GLU A 73 12.39 6.61 14.54
N GLU A 74 13.16 6.66 13.46
CA GLU A 74 14.03 7.79 13.15
C GLU A 74 13.56 8.49 11.89
N ILE A 75 13.89 9.78 11.78
CA ILE A 75 13.58 10.56 10.58
C ILE A 75 14.39 10.01 9.41
N PHE A 76 13.70 9.79 8.29
CA PHE A 76 14.28 9.24 7.06
C PHE A 76 14.47 10.39 6.07
N HIS A 77 15.73 10.80 5.85
CA HIS A 77 16.05 11.91 4.94
C HIS A 77 15.18 13.14 5.19
N GLY A 78 15.01 13.51 6.46
CA GLY A 78 14.20 14.67 6.84
C GLY A 78 12.69 14.43 6.87
N VAL A 79 12.23 13.19 6.69
CA VAL A 79 10.81 12.86 6.59
C VAL A 79 10.41 11.85 7.66
N ARG A 80 9.24 12.05 8.27
CA ARG A 80 8.64 11.06 9.16
C ARG A 80 7.99 9.98 8.31
N ALA A 81 8.77 8.97 7.94
CA ALA A 81 8.31 7.89 7.10
C ALA A 81 7.47 6.88 7.89
N ILE A 82 6.63 6.14 7.19
CA ILE A 82 5.83 5.06 7.76
C ILE A 82 6.37 3.74 7.24
N ARG A 83 6.63 2.79 8.15
CA ARG A 83 7.04 1.44 7.76
C ARG A 83 5.88 0.65 7.21
N LEU A 84 6.13 -0.06 6.14
CA LEU A 84 5.22 -1.04 5.58
C LEU A 84 5.70 -2.42 6.00
N ASN A 85 5.03 -3.01 6.98
CA ASN A 85 5.40 -4.31 7.54
C ASN A 85 4.53 -5.38 6.89
N PRO A 86 5.11 -6.25 6.01
CA PRO A 86 4.30 -7.20 5.27
C PRO A 86 3.72 -8.27 6.18
N VAL A 87 2.45 -8.58 5.95
CA VAL A 87 1.78 -9.67 6.66
C VAL A 87 2.26 -11.03 6.13
N ASP A 88 2.51 -11.11 4.82
CA ASP A 88 2.99 -12.33 4.18
C ASP A 88 4.41 -12.12 3.66
N GLU A 89 5.39 -12.54 4.44
CA GLU A 89 6.80 -12.38 4.09
C GLU A 89 7.20 -13.18 2.85
N ASP A 90 6.50 -14.27 2.57
CA ASP A 90 6.83 -15.13 1.41
C ASP A 90 6.52 -14.44 0.08
N LYS A 91 5.67 -13.41 0.10
CA LYS A 91 5.30 -12.66 -1.10
C LYS A 91 6.12 -11.41 -1.30
N MET A 92 7.24 -11.27 -0.62
CA MET A 92 8.10 -10.09 -0.76
C MET A 92 9.24 -10.28 -1.76
N TYR A 93 9.42 -11.48 -2.29
CA TYR A 93 10.47 -11.78 -3.27
C TYR A 93 11.88 -11.43 -2.79
N GLY A 94 12.14 -11.61 -1.50
CA GLY A 94 13.42 -11.24 -0.89
C GLY A 94 13.65 -9.76 -0.71
N ARG A 95 12.62 -8.93 -0.95
CA ARG A 95 12.70 -7.47 -0.80
C ARG A 95 12.23 -7.07 0.60
N ALA A 96 12.83 -6.02 1.15
CA ALA A 96 12.54 -5.56 2.51
C ALA A 96 12.74 -4.05 2.63
N GLY A 97 12.35 -3.50 3.78
CA GLY A 97 12.59 -2.09 4.07
C GLY A 97 11.67 -1.13 3.35
N MET A 98 10.44 -1.57 3.02
CA MET A 98 9.48 -0.71 2.34
C MET A 98 8.95 0.35 3.29
N LEU A 99 8.89 1.60 2.80
CA LEU A 99 8.39 2.75 3.54
C LEU A 99 7.38 3.51 2.69
N ALA A 100 6.57 4.33 3.36
CA ALA A 100 5.78 5.38 2.72
C ALA A 100 6.42 6.72 3.05
N HIS A 101 6.61 7.57 2.06
CA HIS A 101 7.25 8.86 2.22
C HIS A 101 6.87 9.82 1.09
N THR A 102 7.33 11.07 1.20
CA THR A 102 7.19 12.04 0.13
C THR A 102 8.17 11.74 -1.02
N TYR A 103 8.00 12.40 -2.16
CA TYR A 103 8.94 12.27 -3.28
C TYR A 103 10.37 12.58 -2.83
N MET A 104 11.31 11.71 -3.18
CA MET A 104 12.72 11.87 -2.82
C MET A 104 13.66 11.73 -4.02
N LEU A 105 13.30 10.88 -5.00
CA LEU A 105 14.12 10.62 -6.18
C LEU A 105 13.47 11.27 -7.39
N GLY A 106 13.61 12.59 -7.51
CA GLY A 106 13.11 13.33 -8.65
C GLY A 106 11.65 13.76 -8.50
N ALA A 107 11.20 14.59 -9.44
CA ALA A 107 9.89 15.23 -9.41
C ALA A 107 8.73 14.31 -9.76
N ASN A 108 9.01 13.12 -10.29
CA ASN A 108 7.98 12.18 -10.73
C ASN A 108 7.63 11.12 -9.68
N GLY A 109 8.31 11.12 -8.53
CA GLY A 109 7.99 10.19 -7.44
C GLY A 109 8.67 8.84 -7.55
N GLN A 110 9.76 8.72 -8.26
CA GLN A 110 10.53 7.46 -8.34
C GLN A 110 10.98 6.98 -6.98
N SER A 111 11.11 5.66 -6.82
CA SER A 111 11.62 5.05 -5.60
C SER A 111 12.23 3.68 -5.89
N ASN A 112 12.96 3.16 -4.91
CA ASN A 112 13.52 1.80 -4.99
C ASN A 112 12.52 0.73 -4.55
N GLY A 113 11.24 1.08 -4.41
CA GLY A 113 10.17 0.18 -3.99
C GLY A 113 9.25 0.78 -2.94
N CYS A 114 9.67 1.82 -2.26
CA CYS A 114 8.83 2.53 -1.29
C CYS A 114 7.66 3.20 -1.99
N VAL A 115 6.56 3.42 -1.27
CA VAL A 115 5.42 4.18 -1.79
C VAL A 115 5.72 5.65 -1.62
N SER A 116 5.87 6.35 -2.74
CA SER A 116 6.25 7.76 -2.79
C SER A 116 5.01 8.60 -3.12
N PHE A 117 4.61 9.46 -2.19
CA PHE A 117 3.38 10.25 -2.30
C PHE A 117 3.65 11.67 -2.78
N LYS A 118 2.82 12.14 -3.69
CA LYS A 118 2.84 13.55 -4.10
C LYS A 118 2.42 14.44 -2.93
N ASP A 119 1.39 14.07 -2.19
CA ASP A 119 0.91 14.79 -1.01
C ASP A 119 0.98 13.88 0.21
N TYR A 120 2.21 13.61 0.64
CA TYR A 120 2.46 12.69 1.73
C TYR A 120 1.84 13.16 3.06
N GLN A 121 1.74 14.48 3.27
CA GLN A 121 1.20 15.00 4.53
C GLN A 121 -0.24 14.54 4.77
N LYS A 122 -1.02 14.37 3.71
CA LYS A 122 -2.38 13.87 3.85
C LYS A 122 -2.40 12.40 4.32
N PHE A 123 -1.49 11.59 3.80
CA PHE A 123 -1.38 10.20 4.23
C PHE A 123 -0.87 10.09 5.66
N LEU A 124 0.19 10.83 5.97
CA LEU A 124 0.75 10.87 7.33
C LEU A 124 -0.28 11.34 8.34
N SER A 125 -1.03 12.39 8.02
CA SER A 125 -2.08 12.92 8.89
C SER A 125 -3.16 11.87 9.14
N ALA A 126 -3.60 11.16 8.11
CA ALA A 126 -4.59 10.09 8.27
C ALA A 126 -4.07 8.99 9.20
N TYR A 127 -2.80 8.62 9.05
CA TYR A 127 -2.17 7.63 9.92
C TYR A 127 -2.10 8.13 11.38
N LEU A 128 -1.62 9.36 11.58
CA LEU A 128 -1.46 9.92 12.94
C LEU A 128 -2.79 10.09 13.67
N LYS A 129 -3.87 10.33 12.91
CA LYS A 129 -5.23 10.45 13.48
C LYS A 129 -5.89 9.09 13.71
N GLY A 130 -5.22 7.99 13.41
CA GLY A 130 -5.76 6.66 13.58
C GLY A 130 -6.76 6.23 12.52
N GLN A 131 -6.87 6.97 11.42
CA GLN A 131 -7.81 6.66 10.34
C GLN A 131 -7.30 5.52 9.46
N VAL A 132 -5.97 5.36 9.34
CA VAL A 132 -5.32 4.33 8.54
C VAL A 132 -4.23 3.67 9.35
N ASP A 133 -4.26 2.35 9.45
CA ASP A 133 -3.19 1.57 10.09
C ASP A 133 -2.75 0.37 9.24
N ARG A 134 -3.34 0.21 8.05
CA ARG A 134 -3.06 -0.90 7.16
C ARG A 134 -3.13 -0.43 5.71
N LEU A 135 -2.21 -0.92 4.88
CA LEU A 135 -2.19 -0.62 3.45
C LEU A 135 -2.20 -1.95 2.68
N VAL A 136 -3.21 -2.12 1.83
CA VAL A 136 -3.27 -3.25 0.90
C VAL A 136 -2.72 -2.78 -0.44
N VAL A 137 -1.64 -3.39 -0.90
CA VAL A 137 -1.03 -3.07 -2.19
C VAL A 137 -1.44 -4.12 -3.21
N VAL A 138 -2.00 -3.69 -4.32
CA VAL A 138 -2.42 -4.56 -5.42
C VAL A 138 -1.84 -4.06 -6.73
N ALA A 139 -1.61 -4.98 -7.67
CA ALA A 139 -1.18 -4.60 -9.01
C ALA A 139 -2.22 -3.70 -9.67
N ARG A 140 -3.50 -4.07 -9.53
CA ARG A 140 -4.67 -3.34 -10.04
C ARG A 140 -5.83 -3.57 -9.09
N LEU A 141 -6.77 -2.63 -9.04
CA LEU A 141 -7.97 -2.79 -8.21
C LEU A 141 -8.73 -4.09 -8.48
N ALA A 142 -8.71 -4.58 -9.71
CA ALA A 142 -9.38 -5.84 -10.05
C ALA A 142 -8.84 -7.03 -9.24
N ASP A 143 -7.61 -6.92 -8.73
CA ASP A 143 -6.97 -7.98 -7.93
C ASP A 143 -7.26 -7.85 -6.43
N LEU A 144 -8.04 -6.83 -6.03
CA LEU A 144 -8.33 -6.61 -4.62
C LEU A 144 -9.09 -7.79 -4.03
N PRO A 145 -8.63 -8.35 -2.88
CA PRO A 145 -9.34 -9.46 -2.24
C PRO A 145 -10.75 -9.05 -1.82
N PRO A 146 -11.65 -10.02 -1.62
CA PRO A 146 -12.96 -9.72 -1.08
C PRO A 146 -12.86 -8.93 0.22
N ARG A 147 -13.69 -7.90 0.36
CA ARG A 147 -13.68 -6.98 1.51
C ARG A 147 -13.70 -7.71 2.85
N VAL A 148 -14.55 -8.71 2.97
CA VAL A 148 -14.70 -9.48 4.22
C VAL A 148 -13.39 -10.14 4.61
N ALA A 149 -12.64 -10.66 3.64
CA ALA A 149 -11.41 -11.41 3.92
C ALA A 149 -10.33 -10.54 4.60
N TYR A 150 -10.01 -9.38 4.03
CA TYR A 150 -8.93 -8.56 4.59
C TYR A 150 -9.35 -7.74 5.81
N GLU A 151 -10.60 -7.31 5.90
CA GLU A 151 -11.08 -6.59 7.08
C GLU A 151 -11.07 -7.50 8.31
N ARG A 152 -11.63 -8.69 8.18
CA ARG A 152 -11.64 -9.68 9.25
C ARG A 152 -10.22 -10.06 9.68
N ARG A 153 -9.36 -10.30 8.70
CA ARG A 153 -7.98 -10.69 8.93
C ARG A 153 -7.21 -9.62 9.71
N GLY A 154 -7.39 -8.36 9.32
CA GLY A 154 -6.71 -7.26 9.99
C GLY A 154 -7.02 -7.17 11.46
N ARG A 155 -8.29 -7.27 11.83
CA ARG A 155 -8.71 -7.17 13.23
C ARG A 155 -8.36 -8.42 14.02
N GLY A 156 -8.66 -9.59 13.47
CA GLY A 156 -8.44 -10.85 14.16
C GLY A 156 -6.97 -11.10 14.46
N GLU A 157 -6.13 -10.86 13.50
CA GLU A 157 -4.69 -11.06 13.68
C GLU A 157 -4.09 -10.13 14.72
N ARG A 158 -4.54 -8.87 14.75
CA ARG A 158 -4.02 -7.94 15.74
C ARG A 158 -4.41 -8.33 17.16
N TYR A 159 -5.64 -8.74 17.37
CA TYR A 159 -6.07 -9.21 18.69
C TYR A 159 -5.34 -10.48 19.10
N ALA A 160 -5.17 -11.40 18.18
CA ALA A 160 -4.43 -12.63 18.44
C ALA A 160 -2.96 -12.35 18.79
N ALA A 161 -2.33 -11.39 18.14
CA ALA A 161 -0.96 -11.04 18.43
C ALA A 161 -0.76 -10.39 19.79
N ASN A 162 -1.80 -9.76 20.33
CA ASN A 162 -1.74 -9.09 21.63
C ASN A 162 -2.06 -10.03 22.80
N ASP A 163 -2.60 -11.18 22.51
CA ASP A 163 -2.93 -12.17 23.53
C ASP A 163 -1.73 -13.07 23.82
#